data_991b9e4a3491f05a17eecad3079c9456
#
_entry.id   991b9e4a3491f05a17eecad3079c9456
#
_cell.length_a   1.000
_cell.length_b   1.000
_cell.length_c   1.000
_cell.angle_alpha   90.00
_cell.angle_beta   90.00
_cell.angle_gamma   90.00
#
_symmetry.space_group_name_H-M   'P 1'
#
loop_
_entity.id
_entity.type
_entity.pdbx_description
1 polymer ?
#
loop_
_entity_poly.entity_id
_entity_poly.type
_entity_poly.pdbx_seq_one_letter_code
_entity_poly.pdbx_strand_id
1 'polypeptide(L)'
;MTSHEGSYPFVECATFADEIKAKGGRFQAGWHFVDSPFLDQMDKLENYPGFKFDEKSIEKVIPGLIDWLSETEDNQQNFVYVTMMKQLRHLSDEERLSYALRLLIHYIGDIHQPLHAITRVDSNYPKGDAGGNFV
;
A
#
# COMPACT_ATOMS: atom_id res chain seq x y z
N MET A 1 6.05 -13.85 14.42
CA MET A 1 5.42 -14.89 13.58
C MET A 1 4.02 -15.09 14.09
N THR A 2 3.03 -15.06 13.21
CA THR A 2 1.68 -15.48 13.58
C THR A 2 1.65 -17.00 13.71
N SER A 3 0.73 -17.56 14.49
CA SER A 3 0.68 -19.00 14.78
C SER A 3 0.41 -19.90 13.56
N HIS A 4 0.17 -19.33 12.39
CA HIS A 4 -0.21 -20.02 11.16
C HIS A 4 0.89 -20.05 10.08
N GLU A 5 2.00 -19.29 10.23
CA GLU A 5 3.08 -19.21 9.23
C GLU A 5 3.97 -20.48 9.15
N GLY A 6 3.61 -21.55 9.87
CA GLY A 6 4.42 -22.77 9.91
C GLY A 6 4.24 -23.71 8.72
N SER A 7 3.07 -23.69 8.07
CA SER A 7 2.71 -24.67 7.04
C SER A 7 2.79 -24.10 5.61
N TYR A 8 2.38 -22.85 5.42
CA TYR A 8 2.35 -22.21 4.11
C TYR A 8 2.78 -20.73 4.20
N PRO A 9 4.02 -20.43 4.57
CA PRO A 9 4.46 -19.09 4.93
C PRO A 9 4.25 -18.05 3.81
N PHE A 10 4.40 -18.45 2.54
CA PHE A 10 4.15 -17.55 1.41
C PHE A 10 2.69 -17.15 1.27
N VAL A 11 1.77 -18.11 1.40
CA VAL A 11 0.32 -17.87 1.32
C VAL A 11 -0.15 -17.06 2.52
N GLU A 12 0.35 -17.38 3.70
CA GLU A 12 -0.02 -16.69 4.94
C GLU A 12 0.50 -15.24 5.01
N CYS A 13 1.55 -14.92 4.27
CA CYS A 13 2.00 -13.53 4.11
C CYS A 13 1.04 -12.65 3.29
N ALA A 14 0.11 -13.24 2.55
CA ALA A 14 -0.83 -12.48 1.72
C ALA A 14 -1.75 -11.54 2.51
N THR A 15 -2.05 -11.82 3.79
CA THR A 15 -2.87 -10.97 4.66
C THR A 15 -2.04 -10.04 5.55
N PHE A 16 -0.72 -10.15 5.53
CA PHE A 16 0.18 -9.50 6.48
C PHE A 16 0.00 -7.98 6.56
N ALA A 17 -0.06 -7.28 5.42
CA ALA A 17 -0.14 -5.82 5.41
C ALA A 17 -1.43 -5.29 6.05
N ASP A 18 -2.54 -6.01 5.91
CA ASP A 18 -3.81 -5.68 6.56
C ASP A 18 -3.77 -5.94 8.06
N GLU A 19 -3.24 -7.09 8.46
CA GLU A 19 -3.17 -7.48 9.87
C GLU A 19 -2.33 -6.53 10.72
N ILE A 20 -1.23 -6.00 10.15
CA ILE A 20 -0.35 -5.09 10.89
C ILE A 20 -0.90 -3.67 11.02
N LYS A 21 -1.93 -3.25 10.25
CA LYS A 21 -2.54 -1.91 10.36
C LYS A 21 -2.97 -1.60 11.80
N ALA A 22 -3.52 -2.58 12.50
CA ALA A 22 -3.92 -2.44 13.91
C ALA A 22 -2.75 -2.53 14.91
N LYS A 23 -1.57 -2.98 14.46
CA LYS A 23 -0.38 -3.27 15.29
C LYS A 23 0.79 -2.28 15.04
N GLY A 24 0.49 -1.05 14.66
CA GLY A 24 1.49 -0.01 14.38
C GLY A 24 1.89 0.13 12.92
N GLY A 25 1.42 -0.74 12.02
CA GLY A 25 1.69 -0.69 10.58
C GLY A 25 0.82 0.28 9.79
N ARG A 26 0.05 1.17 10.44
CA ARG A 26 -0.89 2.08 9.78
C ARG A 26 -0.21 3.11 8.85
N PHE A 27 1.10 3.30 8.96
CA PHE A 27 1.87 4.19 8.10
C PHE A 27 1.83 3.80 6.62
N GLN A 28 1.52 2.53 6.32
CA GLN A 28 1.44 1.99 4.96
C GLN A 28 -0.02 1.87 4.45
N ALA A 29 -1.01 2.44 5.17
CA ALA A 29 -2.42 2.25 4.82
C ALA A 29 -2.81 2.78 3.41
N GLY A 30 -2.16 3.84 2.93
CA GLY A 30 -2.34 4.36 1.56
C GLY A 30 -1.54 3.61 0.49
N TRP A 31 -0.65 2.68 0.88
CA TRP A 31 0.22 1.96 -0.06
C TRP A 31 -0.49 0.86 -0.84
N HIS A 32 -1.73 0.54 -0.49
CA HIS A 32 -2.54 -0.52 -1.09
C HIS A 32 -3.22 -0.09 -2.41
N PHE A 33 -3.29 1.22 -2.70
CA PHE A 33 -4.19 1.77 -3.73
C PHE A 33 -3.45 2.67 -4.72
N VAL A 34 -4.06 2.84 -5.91
CA VAL A 34 -3.70 3.91 -6.86
C VAL A 34 -4.67 5.08 -6.73
N ASP A 35 -5.94 4.83 -6.37
CA ASP A 35 -7.00 5.83 -6.22
C ASP A 35 -7.21 6.72 -7.47
N SER A 36 -7.14 6.13 -8.69
CA SER A 36 -7.50 6.86 -9.91
C SER A 36 -8.97 7.27 -9.87
N PRO A 37 -9.30 8.57 -9.99
CA PRO A 37 -10.68 9.02 -9.84
C PRO A 37 -11.55 8.57 -11.00
N PHE A 38 -12.67 7.95 -10.70
CA PHE A 38 -13.76 7.67 -11.62
C PHE A 38 -14.90 8.69 -11.36
N LEU A 39 -15.33 9.35 -12.42
CA LEU A 39 -16.39 10.34 -12.40
C LEU A 39 -17.49 9.91 -13.38
N ASP A 40 -18.75 10.16 -13.04
CA ASP A 40 -19.85 9.96 -13.97
C ASP A 40 -19.75 10.91 -15.17
N GLN A 41 -20.35 10.52 -16.33
CA GLN A 41 -20.14 11.09 -17.67
C GLN A 41 -20.25 12.61 -17.81
N MET A 42 -20.91 13.31 -16.88
CA MET A 42 -21.13 14.76 -16.93
C MET A 42 -20.38 15.50 -15.82
N ASP A 43 -19.61 14.82 -15.00
CA ASP A 43 -18.94 15.41 -13.84
C ASP A 43 -17.44 15.66 -14.11
N LYS A 44 -16.86 16.58 -13.35
CA LYS A 44 -15.45 16.99 -13.47
C LYS A 44 -14.79 17.02 -12.11
N LEU A 45 -13.51 16.64 -12.10
CA LEU A 45 -12.73 16.58 -10.86
C LEU A 45 -12.62 17.96 -10.17
N GLU A 46 -12.66 19.05 -10.94
CA GLU A 46 -12.64 20.42 -10.40
C GLU A 46 -13.84 20.72 -9.47
N ASN A 47 -14.94 19.96 -9.59
CA ASN A 47 -16.10 20.07 -8.71
C ASN A 47 -15.83 19.48 -7.31
N TYR A 48 -14.73 18.73 -7.16
CA TYR A 48 -14.35 18.01 -5.94
C TYR A 48 -12.97 18.43 -5.41
N PRO A 49 -12.78 19.69 -4.99
CA PRO A 49 -11.47 20.20 -4.56
C PRO A 49 -10.93 19.52 -3.28
N GLY A 50 -11.74 18.71 -2.64
CA GLY A 50 -11.35 17.89 -1.49
C GLY A 50 -10.69 16.57 -1.86
N PHE A 51 -10.81 16.12 -3.13
CA PHE A 51 -10.11 14.94 -3.63
C PHE A 51 -8.61 15.24 -3.77
N LYS A 52 -7.79 14.29 -3.37
CA LYS A 52 -6.32 14.40 -3.51
C LYS A 52 -5.77 13.06 -3.98
N PHE A 53 -4.88 13.13 -4.96
CA PHE A 53 -4.10 11.97 -5.36
C PHE A 53 -3.14 11.57 -4.23
N ASP A 54 -3.03 10.27 -3.96
CA ASP A 54 -2.00 9.79 -3.05
C ASP A 54 -0.66 9.73 -3.80
N GLU A 55 0.33 10.48 -3.28
CA GLU A 55 1.68 10.48 -3.84
C GLU A 55 2.43 9.17 -3.55
N LYS A 56 1.96 8.38 -2.59
CA LYS A 56 2.57 7.12 -2.13
C LYS A 56 1.69 5.93 -2.46
N SER A 57 1.33 5.84 -3.72
CA SER A 57 0.49 4.77 -4.27
C SER A 57 1.24 3.45 -4.47
N ILE A 58 0.50 2.36 -4.62
CA ILE A 58 1.02 1.01 -4.83
C ILE A 58 1.99 0.93 -6.03
N GLU A 59 1.74 1.69 -7.09
CA GLU A 59 2.59 1.76 -8.29
C GLU A 59 4.00 2.29 -8.03
N LYS A 60 4.21 3.06 -6.96
CA LYS A 60 5.51 3.55 -6.51
C LYS A 60 6.09 2.69 -5.40
N VAL A 61 5.23 2.08 -4.60
CA VAL A 61 5.64 1.25 -3.47
C VAL A 61 6.23 -0.08 -3.93
N ILE A 62 5.61 -0.74 -4.92
CA ILE A 62 6.12 -2.02 -5.44
C ILE A 62 7.54 -1.89 -5.99
N PRO A 63 7.84 -0.95 -6.93
CA PRO A 63 9.22 -0.72 -7.36
C PRO A 63 10.16 -0.41 -6.19
N GLY A 64 9.76 0.48 -5.27
CA GLY A 64 10.58 0.81 -4.10
C GLY A 64 10.90 -0.38 -3.20
N LEU A 65 9.99 -1.34 -3.03
CA LEU A 65 10.25 -2.58 -2.31
C LEU A 65 11.20 -3.50 -3.08
N ILE A 66 11.02 -3.60 -4.41
CA ILE A 66 11.88 -4.42 -5.28
C ILE A 66 13.31 -3.89 -5.26
N ASP A 67 13.49 -2.58 -5.45
CA ASP A 67 14.81 -1.93 -5.45
C ASP A 67 15.52 -2.18 -4.12
N TRP A 68 14.83 -2.01 -2.99
CA TRP A 68 15.41 -2.29 -1.68
C TRP A 68 15.78 -3.75 -1.49
N LEU A 69 14.89 -4.68 -1.83
CA LEU A 69 15.11 -6.12 -1.67
C LEU A 69 16.17 -6.69 -2.62
N SER A 70 16.40 -6.02 -3.76
CA SER A 70 17.39 -6.41 -4.76
C SER A 70 18.76 -5.76 -4.55
N GLU A 71 18.88 -4.84 -3.61
CA GLU A 71 20.10 -4.06 -3.33
C GLU A 71 20.69 -3.38 -4.59
N THR A 72 19.83 -2.99 -5.54
CA THR A 72 20.26 -2.51 -6.87
C THR A 72 20.62 -1.03 -6.92
N GLU A 73 20.18 -0.23 -5.93
CA GLU A 73 20.37 1.23 -5.91
C GLU A 73 20.69 1.77 -4.51
N ASP A 74 21.10 3.05 -4.45
CA ASP A 74 21.22 3.77 -3.19
C ASP A 74 19.86 3.98 -2.54
N ASN A 75 19.55 3.16 -1.58
CA ASN A 75 18.28 3.15 -0.86
C ASN A 75 17.96 4.48 -0.12
N GLN A 76 18.89 5.41 0.02
CA GLN A 76 18.67 6.65 0.75
C GLN A 76 17.64 7.58 0.09
N GLN A 77 17.44 7.46 -1.23
CA GLN A 77 16.40 8.19 -1.96
C GLN A 77 15.08 7.42 -2.10
N ASN A 78 15.09 6.13 -1.79
CA ASN A 78 13.91 5.28 -1.83
C ASN A 78 12.99 5.60 -0.63
N PHE A 79 11.84 6.23 -0.90
CA PHE A 79 10.91 6.66 0.17
C PHE A 79 10.37 5.47 0.99
N VAL A 80 10.23 4.28 0.38
CA VAL A 80 9.78 3.06 1.06
C VAL A 80 10.83 2.66 2.09
N TYR A 81 12.08 2.52 1.65
CA TYR A 81 13.21 2.22 2.53
C TYR A 81 13.30 3.22 3.68
N VAL A 82 13.34 4.53 3.38
CA VAL A 82 13.45 5.59 4.40
C VAL A 82 12.28 5.53 5.39
N THR A 83 11.06 5.29 4.90
CA THR A 83 9.88 5.15 5.77
C THR A 83 10.00 3.92 6.66
N MET A 84 10.37 2.77 6.10
CA MET A 84 10.52 1.52 6.84
C MET A 84 11.61 1.60 7.90
N MET A 85 12.78 2.16 7.57
CA MET A 85 13.88 2.35 8.52
C MET A 85 13.47 3.24 9.69
N LYS A 86 12.66 4.27 9.44
CA LYS A 86 12.14 5.16 10.49
C LYS A 86 11.09 4.48 11.36
N GLN A 87 10.13 3.79 10.75
CA GLN A 87 8.98 3.20 11.46
C GLN A 87 9.36 1.91 12.21
N LEU A 88 10.28 1.13 11.65
CA LEU A 88 10.67 -0.18 12.15
C LEU A 88 12.09 -0.16 12.78
N ARG A 89 12.50 0.98 13.33
CA ARG A 89 13.84 1.15 13.92
C ARG A 89 14.17 0.18 15.05
N HIS A 90 13.14 -0.44 15.66
CA HIS A 90 13.26 -1.42 16.74
C HIS A 90 13.51 -2.84 16.25
N LEU A 91 13.39 -3.10 14.93
CA LEU A 91 13.63 -4.39 14.30
C LEU A 91 15.09 -4.49 13.81
N SER A 92 15.61 -5.71 13.71
CA SER A 92 16.87 -6.01 13.03
C SER A 92 16.76 -5.80 11.51
N ASP A 93 17.88 -5.80 10.81
CA ASP A 93 17.88 -5.64 9.35
C ASP A 93 17.21 -6.84 8.65
N GLU A 94 17.44 -8.07 9.14
CA GLU A 94 16.76 -9.26 8.63
C GLU A 94 15.25 -9.21 8.86
N GLU A 95 14.80 -8.72 10.02
CA GLU A 95 13.38 -8.57 10.30
C GLU A 95 12.74 -7.51 9.39
N ARG A 96 13.44 -6.41 9.09
CA ARG A 96 12.98 -5.38 8.14
C ARG A 96 12.88 -5.90 6.72
N LEU A 97 13.87 -6.69 6.26
CA LEU A 97 13.83 -7.35 4.95
C LEU A 97 12.67 -8.35 4.87
N SER A 98 12.47 -9.15 5.90
CA SER A 98 11.32 -10.07 5.99
C SER A 98 9.99 -9.31 5.96
N TYR A 99 9.91 -8.17 6.65
CA TYR A 99 8.73 -7.31 6.64
C TYR A 99 8.47 -6.73 5.23
N ALA A 100 9.53 -6.22 4.56
CA ALA A 100 9.43 -5.69 3.20
C ALA A 100 8.96 -6.76 2.19
N LEU A 101 9.50 -7.98 2.28
CA LEU A 101 9.07 -9.10 1.42
C LEU A 101 7.59 -9.44 1.62
N ARG A 102 7.10 -9.46 2.87
CA ARG A 102 5.69 -9.72 3.18
C ARG A 102 4.77 -8.63 2.64
N LEU A 103 5.19 -7.37 2.74
CA LEU A 103 4.46 -6.26 2.10
C LEU A 103 4.41 -6.44 0.58
N LEU A 104 5.52 -6.79 -0.05
CA LEU A 104 5.57 -7.01 -1.50
C LEU A 104 4.62 -8.13 -1.93
N ILE A 105 4.60 -9.26 -1.21
CA ILE A 105 3.68 -10.37 -1.50
C ILE A 105 2.22 -9.90 -1.44
N HIS A 106 1.85 -9.13 -0.43
CA HIS A 106 0.51 -8.57 -0.28
C HIS A 106 0.15 -7.62 -1.42
N TYR A 107 1.03 -6.64 -1.71
CA TYR A 107 0.75 -5.63 -2.74
C TYR A 107 0.73 -6.17 -4.16
N ILE A 108 1.43 -7.27 -4.44
CA ILE A 108 1.25 -7.99 -5.70
C ILE A 108 -0.17 -8.55 -5.81
N GLY A 109 -0.78 -8.97 -4.72
CA GLY A 109 -2.20 -9.33 -4.68
C GLY A 109 -3.12 -8.12 -4.91
N ASP A 110 -2.86 -7.01 -4.20
CA ASP A 110 -3.66 -5.78 -4.28
C ASP A 110 -3.69 -5.19 -5.70
N ILE A 111 -2.56 -5.17 -6.41
CA ILE A 111 -2.50 -4.63 -7.78
C ILE A 111 -3.38 -5.41 -8.77
N HIS A 112 -3.77 -6.64 -8.44
CA HIS A 112 -4.68 -7.45 -9.22
C HIS A 112 -6.15 -7.25 -8.84
N GLN A 113 -6.44 -6.45 -7.79
CA GLN A 113 -7.80 -6.10 -7.39
C GLN A 113 -8.23 -4.81 -8.11
N PRO A 114 -9.23 -4.85 -9.03
CA PRO A 114 -9.63 -3.67 -9.81
C PRO A 114 -10.05 -2.47 -8.95
N LEU A 115 -10.70 -2.71 -7.82
CA LEU A 115 -11.14 -1.65 -6.91
C LEU A 115 -9.98 -0.96 -6.16
N HIS A 116 -8.78 -1.54 -6.15
CA HIS A 116 -7.58 -0.87 -5.63
C HIS A 116 -6.94 0.10 -6.64
N ALA A 117 -7.35 0.03 -7.92
CA ALA A 117 -6.83 0.89 -8.98
C ALA A 117 -7.73 2.10 -9.27
N ILE A 118 -8.94 2.14 -8.72
CA ILE A 118 -9.96 3.16 -9.03
C ILE A 118 -10.70 3.56 -7.75
N THR A 119 -11.06 4.84 -7.65
CA THR A 119 -11.93 5.36 -6.59
C THR A 119 -13.05 6.18 -7.20
N ARG A 120 -14.28 5.95 -6.77
CA ARG A 120 -15.43 6.74 -7.20
C ARG A 120 -15.40 8.11 -6.53
N VAL A 121 -15.55 9.16 -7.34
CA VAL A 121 -15.64 10.53 -6.85
C VAL A 121 -16.96 11.15 -7.32
N ASP A 122 -17.83 11.48 -6.39
CA ASP A 122 -19.11 12.14 -6.64
C ASP A 122 -19.58 12.96 -5.42
N SER A 123 -20.81 13.45 -5.44
CA SER A 123 -21.38 14.23 -4.32
C SER A 123 -21.49 13.43 -3.00
N ASN A 124 -21.60 12.11 -3.06
CA ASN A 124 -21.64 11.24 -1.88
C ASN A 124 -20.23 10.91 -1.37
N TYR A 125 -19.28 10.84 -2.29
CA TYR A 125 -17.88 10.51 -2.04
C TYR A 125 -16.92 11.58 -2.59
N PRO A 126 -17.00 12.82 -2.10
CA PRO A 126 -16.23 13.94 -2.66
C PRO A 126 -14.72 13.85 -2.45
N LYS A 127 -14.26 12.88 -1.66
CA LYS A 127 -12.85 12.57 -1.40
C LYS A 127 -12.46 11.18 -1.88
N GLY A 128 -13.33 10.49 -2.61
CA GLY A 128 -13.20 9.11 -3.00
C GLY A 128 -13.92 8.14 -2.05
N ASP A 129 -14.27 6.96 -2.57
CA ASP A 129 -14.99 5.89 -1.86
C ASP A 129 -14.05 4.87 -1.19
N ALA A 130 -12.76 5.20 -1.07
CA ALA A 130 -11.73 4.34 -0.51
C ALA A 130 -11.65 2.95 -1.21
N GLY A 131 -11.64 2.96 -2.56
CA GLY A 131 -11.55 1.72 -3.35
C GLY A 131 -12.77 0.80 -3.15
N GLY A 132 -13.97 1.38 -3.05
CA GLY A 132 -15.21 0.67 -2.85
C GLY A 132 -15.51 0.24 -1.41
N ASN A 133 -14.69 0.65 -0.44
CA ASN A 133 -14.91 0.27 0.98
C ASN A 133 -16.08 1.02 1.65
N PHE A 134 -16.61 2.07 1.02
CA PHE A 134 -17.73 2.86 1.53
C PHE A 134 -19.05 2.58 0.81
N VAL A 135 -19.09 1.63 -0.13
CA VAL A 135 -20.28 1.30 -0.94
C VAL A 135 -20.98 0.07 -0.38
#